data_30427300f89a8b7c6dfc0a2bd4516102
#
_entry.id   30427300f89a8b7c6dfc0a2bd4516102
#
_cell.length_a   1.000
_cell.length_b   1.000
_cell.length_c   1.000
_cell.angle_alpha   90.00
_cell.angle_beta   90.00
_cell.angle_gamma   90.00
#
_symmetry.space_group_name_H-M   'P 1'
#
loop_
_entity.id
_entity.type
_entity.pdbx_description
1 polymer ?
#
loop_
_entity_poly.entity_id
_entity_poly.type
_entity_poly.pdbx_seq_one_letter_code
_entity_poly.pdbx_strand_id
1 'polypeptide(L)'
;MTQQKPTYTLCTVNKVPARAKVLIGRFIEEQKEECSISYLANCERIEEVQSMLLKHNPDILFIASMWTPTESTEIMRIARETNPGIKGLAIPFGLQVEKGPDAVVEFLGRGGGVG
;
A
#
# COMPACT_ATOMS: atom_id res chain seq x y z
N MET A 1 -13.10 -22.44 -20.29
CA MET A 1 -13.05 -21.00 -20.35
C MET A 1 -12.29 -20.43 -19.18
N THR A 2 -11.30 -19.64 -19.46
CA THR A 2 -10.45 -19.10 -18.40
C THR A 2 -11.03 -17.81 -17.87
N GLN A 3 -11.22 -17.73 -16.58
CA GLN A 3 -11.60 -16.47 -15.94
C GLN A 3 -10.35 -15.65 -15.72
N GLN A 4 -10.37 -14.41 -16.14
CA GLN A 4 -9.29 -13.50 -15.84
C GLN A 4 -9.41 -13.03 -14.41
N LYS A 5 -8.29 -13.07 -13.70
CA LYS A 5 -8.25 -12.49 -12.37
C LYS A 5 -8.30 -10.96 -12.48
N PRO A 6 -8.91 -10.29 -11.50
CA PRO A 6 -8.85 -8.83 -11.47
C PRO A 6 -7.41 -8.36 -11.41
N THR A 7 -7.14 -7.24 -12.08
CA THR A 7 -5.82 -6.62 -12.10
C THR A 7 -5.87 -5.30 -11.37
N TYR A 8 -4.94 -5.12 -10.44
CA TYR A 8 -4.84 -3.89 -9.65
C TYR A 8 -3.45 -3.30 -9.76
N THR A 9 -3.37 -1.97 -9.65
CA THR A 9 -2.10 -1.26 -9.58
C THR A 9 -1.93 -0.73 -8.17
N LEU A 10 -0.69 -0.67 -7.71
CA LEU A 10 -0.39 -0.38 -6.32
C LEU A 10 0.82 0.52 -6.18
N CYS A 11 0.72 1.52 -5.30
CA CYS A 11 1.83 2.36 -4.90
C CYS A 11 1.98 2.29 -3.38
N THR A 12 3.16 2.66 -2.90
CA THR A 12 3.42 2.69 -1.46
C THR A 12 4.00 4.02 -1.03
N VAL A 13 3.84 4.34 0.25
CA VAL A 13 4.49 5.48 0.90
C VAL A 13 5.34 4.90 2.02
N ASN A 14 6.65 4.80 1.79
CA ASN A 14 7.57 4.12 2.70
C ASN A 14 8.94 4.78 2.64
N LYS A 15 9.49 5.15 3.80
CA LYS A 15 10.79 5.78 3.89
C LYS A 15 11.95 4.85 3.51
N VAL A 16 11.69 3.54 3.46
CA VAL A 16 12.70 2.54 3.13
C VAL A 16 12.23 1.75 1.91
N PRO A 17 12.60 2.21 0.69
CA PRO A 17 12.11 1.59 -0.55
C PRO A 17 12.41 0.09 -0.66
N ALA A 18 13.58 -0.34 -0.21
CA ALA A 18 13.95 -1.75 -0.26
C ALA A 18 13.01 -2.61 0.58
N ARG A 19 12.61 -2.09 1.74
CA ARG A 19 11.66 -2.79 2.63
C ARG A 19 10.28 -2.87 1.98
N ALA A 20 9.85 -1.77 1.36
CA ALA A 20 8.57 -1.75 0.66
C ALA A 20 8.55 -2.79 -0.45
N LYS A 21 9.61 -2.88 -1.21
CA LYS A 21 9.72 -3.83 -2.32
C LYS A 21 9.58 -5.27 -1.84
N VAL A 22 10.24 -5.62 -0.74
CA VAL A 22 10.17 -6.97 -0.18
C VAL A 22 8.78 -7.29 0.32
N LEU A 23 8.18 -6.37 1.08
CA LEU A 23 6.85 -6.58 1.64
C LEU A 23 5.78 -6.71 0.55
N ILE A 24 5.83 -5.82 -0.44
CA ILE A 24 4.86 -5.85 -1.52
C ILE A 24 5.06 -7.08 -2.39
N GLY A 25 6.31 -7.49 -2.62
CA GLY A 25 6.58 -8.73 -3.35
C GLY A 25 5.93 -9.94 -2.68
N ARG A 26 6.03 -10.02 -1.35
CA ARG A 26 5.39 -11.10 -0.59
C ARG A 26 3.87 -11.02 -0.66
N PHE A 27 3.33 -9.81 -0.56
CA PHE A 27 1.89 -9.61 -0.66
C PHE A 27 1.37 -10.05 -2.02
N ILE A 28 2.05 -9.64 -3.10
CA ILE A 28 1.67 -10.02 -4.46
C ILE A 28 1.68 -11.54 -4.61
N GLU A 29 2.73 -12.18 -4.09
CA GLU A 29 2.86 -13.63 -4.19
C GLU A 29 1.73 -14.34 -3.45
N GLU A 30 1.32 -13.84 -2.29
CA GLU A 30 0.24 -14.44 -1.53
C GLU A 30 -1.12 -14.23 -2.17
N GLN A 31 -1.28 -13.17 -2.98
CA GLN A 31 -2.55 -12.84 -3.63
C GLN A 31 -2.63 -13.34 -5.07
N LYS A 32 -1.59 -13.98 -5.57
CA LYS A 32 -1.48 -14.29 -7.00
C LYS A 32 -2.60 -15.17 -7.55
N GLU A 33 -3.23 -15.94 -6.72
CA GLU A 33 -4.35 -16.78 -7.15
C GLU A 33 -5.68 -16.03 -7.17
N GLU A 34 -5.75 -14.94 -6.41
CA GLU A 34 -6.96 -14.12 -6.31
C GLU A 34 -6.95 -12.97 -7.31
N CYS A 35 -5.78 -12.37 -7.53
CA CYS A 35 -5.67 -11.20 -8.40
C CYS A 35 -4.23 -10.99 -8.87
N SER A 36 -4.10 -10.18 -9.90
CA SER A 36 -2.80 -9.72 -10.41
C SER A 36 -2.57 -8.31 -9.88
N ILE A 37 -1.41 -8.08 -9.28
CA ILE A 37 -1.07 -6.77 -8.72
C ILE A 37 0.23 -6.28 -9.34
N SER A 38 0.20 -5.07 -9.90
CA SER A 38 1.38 -4.42 -10.44
C SER A 38 1.84 -3.34 -9.47
N TYR A 39 3.06 -3.47 -8.97
CA TYR A 39 3.65 -2.49 -8.07
C TYR A 39 4.29 -1.39 -8.91
N LEU A 40 3.74 -0.18 -8.86
CA LEU A 40 4.14 0.89 -9.76
C LEU A 40 5.25 1.78 -9.21
N ALA A 41 5.12 2.22 -7.97
CA ALA A 41 6.04 3.19 -7.41
C ALA A 41 5.96 3.28 -5.90
N ASN A 42 6.99 3.89 -5.32
CA ASN A 42 7.05 4.21 -3.90
C ASN A 42 7.51 5.65 -3.76
N CYS A 43 6.99 6.38 -2.78
CA CYS A 43 7.57 7.66 -2.42
C CYS A 43 7.98 7.63 -0.95
N GLU A 44 8.96 8.46 -0.62
CA GLU A 44 9.57 8.46 0.69
C GLU A 44 9.14 9.64 1.56
N ARG A 45 8.40 10.57 0.99
CA ARG A 45 7.99 11.80 1.66
C ARG A 45 6.52 12.08 1.42
N ILE A 46 5.88 12.69 2.40
CA ILE A 46 4.47 13.07 2.29
C ILE A 46 4.27 14.04 1.12
N GLU A 47 5.21 14.95 0.91
CA GLU A 47 5.13 15.94 -0.16
C GLU A 47 5.11 15.32 -1.56
N GLU A 48 5.56 14.09 -1.69
CA GLU A 48 5.63 13.39 -2.97
C GLU A 48 4.38 12.58 -3.28
N VAL A 49 3.50 12.41 -2.29
CA VAL A 49 2.33 11.55 -2.45
C VAL A 49 1.43 12.00 -3.58
N GLN A 50 1.07 13.28 -3.61
CA GLN A 50 0.18 13.81 -4.63
C GLN A 50 0.74 13.62 -6.04
N SER A 51 2.02 13.98 -6.24
CA SER A 51 2.67 13.82 -7.55
C SER A 51 2.69 12.38 -8.01
N MET A 52 3.02 11.46 -7.10
CA MET A 52 3.06 10.04 -7.41
C MET A 52 1.68 9.55 -7.84
N LEU A 53 0.64 9.95 -7.11
CA LEU A 53 -0.73 9.51 -7.41
C LEU A 53 -1.24 10.08 -8.72
N LEU A 54 -0.90 11.33 -9.03
CA LEU A 54 -1.27 11.94 -10.29
C LEU A 54 -0.58 11.26 -11.47
N LYS A 55 0.68 10.88 -11.28
CA LYS A 55 1.47 10.24 -12.33
C LYS A 55 1.03 8.81 -12.61
N HIS A 56 0.78 8.03 -11.56
CA HIS A 56 0.53 6.60 -11.71
C HIS A 56 -0.93 6.19 -11.59
N ASN A 57 -1.74 7.00 -10.94
CA ASN A 57 -3.17 6.74 -10.74
C ASN A 57 -3.44 5.29 -10.29
N PRO A 58 -2.83 4.86 -9.17
CA PRO A 58 -2.98 3.47 -8.72
C PRO A 58 -4.37 3.18 -8.15
N ASP A 59 -4.72 1.91 -8.14
CA ASP A 59 -5.96 1.46 -7.50
C ASP A 59 -5.81 1.39 -5.99
N ILE A 60 -4.60 1.08 -5.52
CA ILE A 60 -4.33 0.83 -4.10
C ILE A 60 -3.13 1.63 -3.65
N LEU A 61 -3.20 2.18 -2.45
CA LEU A 61 -2.08 2.85 -1.80
C LEU A 61 -1.84 2.22 -0.44
N PHE A 62 -0.64 1.67 -0.23
CA PHE A 62 -0.24 1.16 1.08
C PHE A 62 0.62 2.20 1.79
N ILE A 63 0.23 2.52 3.02
CA ILE A 63 0.94 3.48 3.86
C ILE A 63 1.69 2.70 4.93
N ALA A 64 3.02 2.81 4.94
CA ALA A 64 3.87 2.01 5.81
C ALA A 64 3.63 2.27 7.29
N SER A 65 4.08 1.31 8.13
CA SER A 65 3.87 1.38 9.58
C SER A 65 4.77 2.38 10.29
N MET A 66 5.75 2.93 9.60
CA MET A 66 6.68 3.89 10.21
C MET A 66 6.09 5.30 10.37
N TRP A 67 4.99 5.59 9.69
CA TRP A 67 4.34 6.90 9.79
C TRP A 67 3.52 6.96 11.06
N THR A 68 3.58 8.10 11.77
CA THR A 68 2.74 8.29 12.95
C THR A 68 1.28 8.32 12.54
N PRO A 69 0.34 8.14 13.48
CA PRO A 69 -1.09 8.24 13.15
C PRO A 69 -1.47 9.56 12.49
N THR A 70 -0.86 10.67 12.94
CA THR A 70 -1.11 11.98 12.34
C THR A 70 -0.61 12.03 10.89
N GLU A 71 0.59 11.51 10.66
CA GLU A 71 1.17 11.47 9.31
C GLU A 71 0.37 10.55 8.39
N SER A 72 -0.03 9.37 8.88
CA SER A 72 -0.85 8.45 8.09
C SER A 72 -2.19 9.08 7.71
N THR A 73 -2.80 9.81 8.63
CA THR A 73 -4.06 10.50 8.36
C THR A 73 -3.88 11.55 7.28
N GLU A 74 -2.77 12.29 7.33
CA GLU A 74 -2.48 13.30 6.32
C GLU A 74 -2.25 12.68 4.95
N ILE A 75 -1.48 11.58 4.90
CA ILE A 75 -1.24 10.87 3.64
C ILE A 75 -2.57 10.37 3.06
N MET A 76 -3.43 9.82 3.90
CA MET A 76 -4.73 9.32 3.47
C MET A 76 -5.61 10.45 2.93
N ARG A 77 -5.58 11.62 3.59
CA ARG A 77 -6.34 12.78 3.14
C ARG A 77 -5.89 13.21 1.74
N ILE A 78 -4.57 13.32 1.54
CA ILE A 78 -4.00 13.69 0.24
C ILE A 78 -4.42 12.68 -0.82
N ALA A 79 -4.35 11.38 -0.48
CA ALA A 79 -4.71 10.33 -1.43
C ALA A 79 -6.16 10.43 -1.86
N ARG A 80 -7.06 10.62 -0.93
CA ARG A 80 -8.50 10.71 -1.23
C ARG A 80 -8.86 11.97 -1.99
N GLU A 81 -8.17 13.07 -1.72
CA GLU A 81 -8.40 14.31 -2.46
C GLU A 81 -7.88 14.21 -3.88
N THR A 82 -6.75 13.53 -4.06
CA THR A 82 -6.14 13.38 -5.37
C THR A 82 -6.85 12.33 -6.22
N ASN A 83 -7.25 11.24 -5.60
CA ASN A 83 -7.92 10.13 -6.28
C ASN A 83 -9.02 9.56 -5.39
N PRO A 84 -10.25 10.10 -5.47
CA PRO A 84 -11.35 9.68 -4.58
C PRO A 84 -11.68 8.19 -4.61
N GLY A 85 -11.38 7.51 -5.71
CA GLY A 85 -11.65 6.09 -5.83
C GLY A 85 -10.55 5.18 -5.28
N ILE A 86 -9.45 5.74 -4.77
CA ILE A 86 -8.32 4.93 -4.33
C ILE A 86 -8.65 4.17 -3.05
N LYS A 87 -8.15 2.93 -2.97
CA LYS A 87 -8.23 2.15 -1.74
C LYS A 87 -6.94 2.36 -0.95
N GLY A 88 -7.04 3.11 0.14
CA GLY A 88 -5.90 3.37 1.00
C GLY A 88 -5.88 2.40 2.18
N LEU A 89 -4.75 1.77 2.42
CA LEU A 89 -4.56 0.86 3.54
C LEU A 89 -3.38 1.36 4.37
N ALA A 90 -3.68 1.85 5.57
CA ALA A 90 -2.64 2.34 6.48
C ALA A 90 -2.25 1.22 7.44
N ILE A 91 -0.98 0.82 7.39
CA ILE A 91 -0.46 -0.21 8.29
C ILE A 91 -0.31 0.43 9.68
N PRO A 92 -0.76 -0.24 10.75
CA PRO A 92 -0.68 0.33 12.10
C PRO A 92 0.74 0.73 12.47
N PHE A 93 0.86 1.88 13.12
CA PHE A 93 2.15 2.42 13.54
C PHE A 93 2.92 1.41 14.39
N GLY A 94 4.16 1.16 13.99
CA GLY A 94 5.04 0.25 14.73
C GLY A 94 4.81 -1.24 14.49
N LEU A 95 3.82 -1.62 13.68
CA LEU A 95 3.51 -3.04 13.49
C LEU A 95 4.71 -3.85 13.04
N GLN A 96 5.49 -3.34 12.08
CA GLN A 96 6.65 -4.07 11.59
C GLN A 96 7.75 -4.18 12.63
N VAL A 97 7.96 -3.13 13.42
CA VAL A 97 8.98 -3.13 14.47
C VAL A 97 8.60 -4.08 15.60
N GLU A 98 7.33 -4.08 15.99
CA GLU A 98 6.85 -4.89 17.12
C GLU A 98 6.61 -6.34 16.76
N LYS A 99 6.06 -6.60 15.59
CA LYS A 99 5.58 -7.93 15.20
C LYS A 99 6.31 -8.51 14.00
N GLY A 100 7.13 -7.71 13.31
CA GLY A 100 7.91 -8.17 12.18
C GLY A 100 7.15 -8.10 10.85
N PRO A 101 7.87 -8.38 9.75
CA PRO A 101 7.28 -8.28 8.41
C PRO A 101 6.16 -9.27 8.15
N ASP A 102 6.16 -10.43 8.80
CA ASP A 102 5.09 -11.41 8.61
C ASP A 102 3.74 -10.85 9.06
N ALA A 103 3.72 -10.12 10.17
CA ALA A 103 2.50 -9.51 10.67
C ALA A 103 1.99 -8.43 9.71
N VAL A 104 2.89 -7.69 9.08
CA VAL A 104 2.53 -6.67 8.10
C VAL A 104 1.87 -7.32 6.87
N VAL A 105 2.48 -8.39 6.35
CA VAL A 105 1.94 -9.10 5.20
C VAL A 105 0.56 -9.68 5.53
N GLU A 106 0.41 -10.25 6.71
CA GLU A 106 -0.88 -10.78 7.15
C GLU A 106 -1.94 -9.69 7.26
N PHE A 107 -1.56 -8.53 7.81
CA PHE A 107 -2.46 -7.39 7.90
C PHE A 107 -2.95 -6.95 6.52
N LEU A 108 -2.03 -6.83 5.57
CA LEU A 108 -2.37 -6.43 4.21
C LEU A 108 -3.26 -7.48 3.53
N GLY A 109 -2.97 -8.75 3.78
CA GLY A 109 -3.77 -9.83 3.21
C GLY A 109 -5.22 -9.84 3.69
N ARG A 110 -5.47 -9.26 4.88
CA ARG A 110 -6.82 -9.11 5.42
C ARG A 110 -7.51 -7.84 4.93
N GLY A 111 -6.88 -7.11 4.00
CA GLY A 111 -7.43 -5.85 3.52
C GLY A 111 -7.25 -4.72 4.49
N GLY A 112 -6.24 -4.79 5.35
CA GLY A 112 -5.93 -3.74 6.30
C GLY A 112 -7.01 -3.50 7.34
N GLY A 113 -7.83 -4.52 7.64
CA GLY A 113 -8.91 -4.36 8.59
C GLY A 113 -10.13 -3.67 8.01
N VAL A 114 -10.14 -3.38 6.73
CA VAL A 114 -11.30 -2.82 6.05
C VAL A 114 -12.21 -3.98 5.69
N GLY A 115 -13.34 -4.02 6.28
CA GLY A 115 -14.32 -5.06 6.05
C GLY A 115 -14.97 -5.00 4.68
#